data_554dbe64e50360dc5e6ebd215fec827e
#
_entry.id   554dbe64e50360dc5e6ebd215fec827e
#
_cell.length_a   1.000
_cell.length_b   1.000
_cell.length_c   1.000
_cell.angle_alpha   90.00
_cell.angle_beta   90.00
_cell.angle_gamma   90.00
#
_symmetry.space_group_name_H-M   'P 1'
#
loop_
_entity.id
_entity.type
_entity.pdbx_description
1 polymer ?
#
loop_
_entity_poly.entity_id
_entity_poly.type
_entity_poly.pdbx_seq_one_letter_code
_entity_poly.pdbx_strand_id
1 'polypeptide(L)'
;MLSLTIGGISVQRIIEFEGPFFEPGRFFPDATSEALAPHLDWLVPKAMDAETGMLIFPFQSYLVRTAHHAILIDTCVGCGKEIPHRPQWHMKTDRLWLEKLAAAGLRREDVDYIFCTHLHVDHCGWN
;
A
#
# COMPACT_ATOMS: atom_id res chain seq x y z
N MET A 1 -6.46 -7.66 10.70
CA MET A 1 -6.17 -7.59 9.24
C MET A 1 -7.50 -7.45 8.51
N LEU A 2 -7.64 -6.47 7.61
CA LEU A 2 -8.93 -6.23 6.94
C LEU A 2 -9.09 -7.30 5.84
N SER A 3 -10.12 -8.12 5.96
CA SER A 3 -10.50 -9.10 4.94
C SER A 3 -11.97 -8.94 4.59
N LEU A 4 -12.30 -9.16 3.33
CA LEU A 4 -13.65 -9.15 2.78
C LEU A 4 -13.92 -10.49 2.10
N THR A 5 -15.12 -11.03 2.26
CA THR A 5 -15.56 -12.24 1.54
C THR A 5 -16.75 -11.88 0.66
N ILE A 6 -16.68 -12.24 -0.62
CA ILE A 6 -17.74 -12.03 -1.62
C ILE A 6 -18.01 -13.37 -2.29
N GLY A 7 -19.13 -14.02 -1.94
CA GLY A 7 -19.41 -15.39 -2.35
C GLY A 7 -18.31 -16.35 -1.87
N GLY A 8 -17.69 -17.08 -2.80
CA GLY A 8 -16.55 -17.99 -2.52
C GLY A 8 -15.17 -17.36 -2.65
N ILE A 9 -15.07 -16.02 -2.78
CA ILE A 9 -13.82 -15.29 -2.97
C ILE A 9 -13.49 -14.50 -1.70
N SER A 10 -12.27 -14.61 -1.20
CA SER A 10 -11.75 -13.75 -0.14
C SER A 10 -10.74 -12.73 -0.67
N VAL A 11 -10.81 -11.52 -0.15
CA VAL A 11 -9.88 -10.42 -0.46
C VAL A 11 -9.27 -9.93 0.84
N GLN A 12 -7.94 -9.88 0.91
CA GLN A 12 -7.20 -9.50 2.10
C GLN A 12 -6.15 -8.46 1.74
N ARG A 13 -6.03 -7.39 2.56
CA ARG A 13 -4.97 -6.38 2.42
C ARG A 13 -3.66 -6.90 2.99
N ILE A 14 -2.59 -6.78 2.22
CA ILE A 14 -1.20 -6.97 2.66
C ILE A 14 -0.51 -5.61 2.60
N ILE A 15 -0.35 -4.97 3.74
CA ILE A 15 0.15 -3.59 3.83
C ILE A 15 1.66 -3.63 4.03
N GLU A 16 2.44 -3.09 3.09
CA GLU A 16 3.88 -2.89 3.26
C GLU A 16 4.16 -1.72 4.22
N PHE A 17 3.51 -0.59 3.97
CA PHE A 17 3.59 0.62 4.78
C PHE A 17 2.22 1.30 4.82
N GLU A 18 1.88 1.92 5.95
CA GLU A 18 0.76 2.84 6.08
C GLU A 18 1.12 3.90 7.11
N GLY A 19 1.09 5.17 6.72
CA GLY A 19 1.43 6.28 7.60
C GLY A 19 1.57 7.63 6.89
N PRO A 20 1.96 8.67 7.63
CA PRO A 20 2.21 10.00 7.09
C PRO A 20 3.29 9.94 6.00
N PHE A 21 3.02 10.48 4.82
CA PHE A 21 3.94 10.32 3.70
C PHE A 21 4.15 11.58 2.86
N PHE A 22 3.08 12.31 2.51
CA PHE A 22 3.17 13.53 1.72
C PHE A 22 2.49 14.72 2.40
N GLU A 23 3.10 15.90 2.26
CA GLU A 23 2.42 17.16 2.52
C GLU A 23 1.29 17.35 1.50
N PRO A 24 0.08 17.76 1.95
CA PRO A 24 -1.08 17.91 1.05
C PRO A 24 -0.79 18.73 -0.20
N GLY A 25 -0.30 19.95 -0.06
CA GLY A 25 -0.03 20.87 -1.17
C GLY A 25 1.10 20.42 -2.10
N ARG A 26 1.99 19.54 -1.64
CA ARG A 26 3.03 18.94 -2.49
C ARG A 26 2.48 17.83 -3.39
N PHE A 27 1.47 17.12 -2.91
CA PHE A 27 0.86 16.01 -3.66
C PHE A 27 -0.33 16.50 -4.50
N PHE A 28 -1.15 17.37 -3.92
CA PHE A 28 -2.26 18.04 -4.60
C PHE A 28 -2.05 19.56 -4.51
N PRO A 29 -1.62 20.25 -5.57
CA PRO A 29 -1.28 21.67 -5.51
C PRO A 29 -2.41 22.58 -5.00
N ASP A 30 -3.66 22.20 -5.22
CA ASP A 30 -4.84 22.96 -4.78
C ASP A 30 -5.30 22.63 -3.34
N ALA A 31 -4.63 21.69 -2.66
CA ALA A 31 -4.95 21.30 -1.29
C ALA A 31 -4.30 22.29 -0.29
N THR A 32 -4.74 23.56 -0.35
CA THR A 32 -4.31 24.59 0.61
C THR A 32 -4.93 24.37 1.98
N SER A 33 -4.36 24.96 3.02
CA SER A 33 -4.92 24.88 4.39
C SER A 33 -6.37 25.36 4.45
N GLU A 34 -6.69 26.43 3.70
CA GLU A 34 -8.05 26.97 3.61
C GLU A 34 -9.01 26.00 2.93
N ALA A 35 -8.55 25.33 1.86
CA ALA A 35 -9.36 24.32 1.15
C ALA A 35 -9.61 23.09 2.01
N LEU A 36 -8.64 22.68 2.84
CA LEU A 36 -8.74 21.50 3.69
C LEU A 36 -9.51 21.75 5.00
N ALA A 37 -9.50 22.97 5.52
CA ALA A 37 -10.08 23.30 6.82
C ALA A 37 -11.53 22.80 7.02
N PRO A 38 -12.47 22.91 6.04
CA PRO A 38 -13.83 22.42 6.20
C PRO A 38 -13.96 20.89 6.23
N HIS A 39 -12.86 20.16 5.96
CA HIS A 39 -12.85 18.70 5.75
C HIS A 39 -12.06 17.95 6.82
N LEU A 40 -11.44 18.65 7.76
CA LEU A 40 -10.55 18.04 8.78
C LEU A 40 -11.27 17.04 9.69
N ASP A 41 -12.55 17.21 9.92
CA ASP A 41 -13.38 16.33 10.76
C ASP A 41 -13.45 14.88 10.24
N TRP A 42 -13.41 14.69 8.94
CA TRP A 42 -13.42 13.35 8.32
C TRP A 42 -12.05 12.92 7.78
N LEU A 43 -11.16 13.87 7.45
CA LEU A 43 -9.80 13.57 7.02
C LEU A 43 -8.94 13.03 8.17
N VAL A 44 -9.02 13.65 9.34
CA VAL A 44 -8.20 13.30 10.52
C VAL A 44 -8.96 12.31 11.41
N PRO A 45 -8.30 11.25 11.90
CA PRO A 45 -6.92 10.80 11.61
C PRO A 45 -6.83 9.80 10.45
N LYS A 46 -7.86 9.60 9.65
CA LYS A 46 -7.95 8.48 8.70
C LYS A 46 -7.10 8.68 7.45
N ALA A 47 -7.11 9.88 6.90
CA ALA A 47 -6.42 10.22 5.65
C ALA A 47 -5.36 11.31 5.85
N MET A 48 -5.36 11.96 7.02
CA MET A 48 -4.39 12.97 7.41
C MET A 48 -3.97 12.73 8.85
N ASP A 49 -2.68 12.75 9.09
CA ASP A 49 -2.11 12.58 10.41
C ASP A 49 -2.33 13.83 11.28
N ALA A 50 -2.82 13.63 12.49
CA ALA A 50 -3.19 14.73 13.40
C ALA A 50 -1.99 15.53 13.91
N GLU A 51 -0.80 14.92 13.99
CA GLU A 51 0.40 15.54 14.56
C GLU A 51 1.18 16.31 13.50
N THR A 52 1.31 15.75 12.31
CA THR A 52 2.14 16.28 11.24
C THR A 52 1.37 17.02 10.16
N GLY A 53 0.05 16.80 10.05
CA GLY A 53 -0.77 17.31 8.96
C GLY A 53 -0.47 16.65 7.61
N MET A 54 0.36 15.61 7.57
CA MET A 54 0.69 14.89 6.34
C MET A 54 -0.43 13.95 5.94
N LEU A 55 -0.58 13.73 4.65
CA LEU A 55 -1.49 12.72 4.10
C LEU A 55 -0.97 11.32 4.45
N ILE A 56 -1.89 10.46 4.89
CA ILE A 56 -1.62 9.04 5.18
C ILE A 56 -1.76 8.25 3.89
N PHE A 57 -0.70 7.55 3.51
CA PHE A 57 -0.68 6.68 2.34
C PHE A 57 -0.49 5.22 2.73
N PRO A 58 -1.33 4.31 2.24
CA PRO A 58 -1.08 2.88 2.30
C PRO A 58 -0.37 2.41 1.03
N PHE A 59 0.81 1.79 1.17
CA PHE A 59 1.43 0.97 0.13
C PHE A 59 1.05 -0.48 0.42
N GLN A 60 0.20 -1.05 -0.42
CA GLN A 60 -0.47 -2.30 -0.12
C GLN A 60 -0.71 -3.15 -1.38
N SER A 61 -0.79 -4.44 -1.17
CA SER A 61 -1.28 -5.41 -2.15
C SER A 61 -2.64 -5.94 -1.69
N TYR A 62 -3.41 -6.48 -2.62
CA TYR A 62 -4.58 -7.29 -2.28
C TYR A 62 -4.32 -8.73 -2.65
N LEU A 63 -4.44 -9.62 -1.67
CA LEU A 63 -4.46 -11.06 -1.87
C LEU A 63 -5.90 -11.50 -2.10
N VAL A 64 -6.18 -11.95 -3.31
CA VAL A 64 -7.47 -12.50 -3.71
C VAL A 64 -7.35 -14.02 -3.75
N ARG A 65 -8.17 -14.72 -2.97
CA ARG A 65 -8.26 -16.19 -3.01
C ARG A 65 -9.59 -16.61 -3.59
N THR A 66 -9.51 -17.48 -4.57
CA THR A 66 -10.64 -18.21 -5.14
C THR A 66 -10.60 -19.66 -4.66
N ALA A 67 -11.50 -20.51 -5.14
CA ALA A 67 -11.45 -21.96 -4.87
C ALA A 67 -10.18 -22.64 -5.45
N HIS A 68 -9.51 -22.01 -6.41
CA HIS A 68 -8.43 -22.65 -7.18
C HIS A 68 -7.13 -21.81 -7.22
N HIS A 69 -7.18 -20.52 -6.95
CA HIS A 69 -6.05 -19.62 -7.17
C HIS A 69 -5.84 -18.62 -6.05
N ALA A 70 -4.56 -18.32 -5.80
CA ALA A 70 -4.08 -17.20 -5.02
C ALA A 70 -3.52 -16.14 -5.98
N ILE A 71 -4.16 -14.98 -6.00
CA ILE A 71 -3.86 -13.89 -6.93
C ILE A 71 -3.41 -12.68 -6.13
N LEU A 72 -2.28 -12.08 -6.46
CA LEU A 72 -1.87 -10.78 -5.92
C LEU A 72 -2.25 -9.67 -6.89
N ILE A 73 -2.91 -8.65 -6.37
CA ILE A 73 -3.10 -7.36 -7.06
C ILE A 73 -2.12 -6.37 -6.46
N ASP A 74 -1.20 -5.89 -7.28
CA ASP A 74 -0.03 -5.11 -6.94
C ASP A 74 0.94 -5.81 -5.98
N THR A 75 2.21 -5.38 -5.99
CA THR A 75 3.28 -5.99 -5.20
C THR A 75 4.15 -4.94 -4.50
N CYS A 76 3.58 -3.81 -4.14
CA CYS A 76 4.23 -2.75 -3.37
C CYS A 76 5.62 -2.30 -3.92
N VAL A 77 6.49 -1.78 -3.04
CA VAL A 77 7.77 -1.16 -3.43
C VAL A 77 8.89 -2.19 -3.62
N GLY A 78 8.88 -3.26 -2.85
CA GLY A 78 9.97 -4.23 -2.87
C GLY A 78 11.20 -3.81 -2.06
N CYS A 79 12.31 -4.52 -2.27
CA CYS A 79 13.59 -4.21 -1.61
C CYS A 79 14.76 -4.27 -2.60
N GLY A 80 15.91 -3.65 -2.23
CA GLY A 80 17.15 -3.67 -2.99
C GLY A 80 17.08 -2.95 -4.34
N LYS A 81 16.16 -1.99 -4.52
CA LYS A 81 15.96 -1.29 -5.79
C LYS A 81 16.62 0.09 -5.78
N GLU A 82 17.26 0.46 -6.89
CA GLU A 82 17.83 1.79 -7.08
C GLU A 82 16.74 2.79 -7.46
N ILE A 83 16.29 3.59 -6.48
CA ILE A 83 15.27 4.63 -6.63
C ILE A 83 15.80 5.93 -6.00
N PRO A 84 16.87 6.55 -6.54
CA PRO A 84 17.58 7.65 -5.87
C PRO A 84 16.71 8.90 -5.64
N HIS A 85 15.67 9.11 -6.46
CA HIS A 85 14.72 10.22 -6.31
C HIS A 85 13.64 9.98 -5.22
N ARG A 86 13.66 8.81 -4.58
CA ARG A 86 12.80 8.44 -3.44
C ARG A 86 13.66 7.83 -2.33
N PRO A 87 14.30 8.65 -1.50
CA PRO A 87 15.27 8.17 -0.49
C PRO A 87 14.70 7.10 0.46
N GLN A 88 13.42 7.20 0.82
CA GLN A 88 12.74 6.24 1.70
C GLN A 88 12.53 4.86 1.06
N TRP A 89 12.66 4.74 -0.26
CA TRP A 89 12.53 3.48 -1.02
C TRP A 89 13.84 3.01 -1.62
N HIS A 90 14.81 3.94 -1.74
CA HIS A 90 16.11 3.64 -2.33
C HIS A 90 16.85 2.58 -1.52
N MET A 91 17.21 1.48 -2.17
CA MET A 91 17.93 0.37 -1.55
C MET A 91 17.30 -0.15 -0.24
N LYS A 92 15.98 -0.05 -0.12
CA LYS A 92 15.20 -0.56 1.02
C LYS A 92 15.55 -2.02 1.29
N THR A 93 15.76 -2.39 2.54
CA THR A 93 16.25 -3.72 2.93
C THR A 93 15.24 -4.54 3.74
N ASP A 94 14.19 -3.92 4.29
CA ASP A 94 13.18 -4.66 5.05
C ASP A 94 12.38 -5.60 4.15
N ARG A 95 11.88 -6.67 4.75
CA ARG A 95 11.05 -7.69 4.11
C ARG A 95 9.67 -7.81 4.74
N LEU A 96 9.20 -6.75 5.37
CA LEU A 96 7.96 -6.73 6.14
C LEU A 96 6.75 -7.17 5.30
N TRP A 97 6.73 -6.84 4.00
CA TRP A 97 5.66 -7.29 3.10
C TRP A 97 5.63 -8.81 2.94
N LEU A 98 6.81 -9.46 2.77
CA LEU A 98 6.91 -10.92 2.69
C LEU A 98 6.49 -11.60 3.99
N GLU A 99 6.84 -11.02 5.14
CA GLU A 99 6.42 -11.52 6.46
C GLU A 99 4.90 -11.43 6.62
N LYS A 100 4.30 -10.33 6.18
CA LYS A 100 2.83 -10.14 6.21
C LYS A 100 2.13 -11.07 5.22
N LEU A 101 2.70 -11.33 4.05
CA LEU A 101 2.20 -12.32 3.12
C LEU A 101 2.22 -13.73 3.73
N ALA A 102 3.33 -14.10 4.38
CA ALA A 102 3.46 -15.37 5.09
C ALA A 102 2.47 -15.48 6.26
N ALA A 103 2.27 -14.40 7.02
CA ALA A 103 1.27 -14.33 8.10
C ALA A 103 -0.17 -14.45 7.58
N ALA A 104 -0.41 -14.07 6.32
CA ALA A 104 -1.67 -14.31 5.63
C ALA A 104 -1.81 -15.77 5.13
N GLY A 105 -0.82 -16.64 5.42
CA GLY A 105 -0.83 -18.04 5.02
C GLY A 105 -0.49 -18.29 3.55
N LEU A 106 0.35 -17.42 2.95
CA LEU A 106 0.80 -17.58 1.57
C LEU A 106 2.29 -17.27 1.46
N ARG A 107 3.06 -18.20 0.91
CA ARG A 107 4.43 -17.93 0.50
C ARG A 107 4.44 -17.38 -0.93
N ARG A 108 5.50 -16.68 -1.31
CA ARG A 108 5.63 -16.12 -2.67
C ARG A 108 5.56 -17.21 -3.77
N GLU A 109 6.05 -18.42 -3.45
CA GLU A 109 6.05 -19.59 -4.35
C GLU A 109 4.64 -20.17 -4.56
N ASP A 110 3.70 -19.84 -3.70
CA ASP A 110 2.31 -20.32 -3.74
C ASP A 110 1.37 -19.31 -4.44
N VAL A 111 1.91 -18.21 -4.97
CA VAL A 111 1.16 -17.21 -5.76
C VAL A 111 1.00 -17.72 -7.18
N ASP A 112 -0.24 -17.89 -7.63
CA ASP A 112 -0.53 -18.36 -8.99
C ASP A 112 -0.43 -17.22 -10.02
N TYR A 113 -0.91 -16.03 -9.66
CA TYR A 113 -0.95 -14.87 -10.56
C TYR A 113 -0.64 -13.58 -9.84
N ILE A 114 0.04 -12.68 -10.56
CA ILE A 114 0.22 -11.29 -10.16
C ILE A 114 -0.42 -10.40 -11.22
N PHE A 115 -1.22 -9.45 -10.77
CA PHE A 115 -1.87 -8.46 -11.60
C PHE A 115 -1.50 -7.06 -11.10
N CYS A 116 -0.68 -6.32 -11.86
CA CYS A 116 -0.36 -4.95 -11.53
C CYS A 116 -1.41 -4.00 -12.12
N THR A 117 -1.99 -3.15 -11.29
CA THR A 117 -2.94 -2.12 -11.72
C THR A 117 -2.26 -1.13 -12.66
N HIS A 118 -1.00 -0.81 -12.39
CA HIS A 118 -0.09 -0.02 -13.23
C HIS A 118 1.36 -0.26 -12.82
N LEU A 119 2.32 0.34 -13.54
CA LEU A 119 3.74 0.02 -13.38
C LEU A 119 4.55 1.09 -12.62
N HIS A 120 3.94 1.84 -11.71
CA HIS A 120 4.70 2.63 -10.76
C HIS A 120 5.44 1.72 -9.76
N VAL A 121 6.53 2.23 -9.22
CA VAL A 121 7.47 1.46 -8.39
C VAL A 121 6.85 0.84 -7.13
N ASP A 122 5.79 1.44 -6.63
CA ASP A 122 5.04 0.99 -5.45
C ASP A 122 3.91 -0.01 -5.78
N HIS A 123 3.82 -0.46 -7.04
CA HIS A 123 2.84 -1.46 -7.48
C HIS A 123 3.46 -2.74 -8.06
N CYS A 124 4.75 -2.71 -8.45
CA CYS A 124 5.42 -3.84 -9.10
C CYS A 124 6.76 -4.21 -8.44
N GLY A 125 6.97 -3.82 -7.19
CA GLY A 125 8.27 -3.91 -6.54
C GLY A 125 8.72 -5.30 -6.15
N TRP A 126 7.84 -6.20 -5.75
CA TRP A 126 8.15 -7.58 -5.36
C TRP A 126 7.99 -8.60 -6.50
N ASN A 127 7.77 -8.15 -7.73
CA ASN A 127 7.71 -9.01 -8.93
C ASN A 127 9.06 -9.63 -9.25
#